data_872faf2e7b122fdbd17df23e8957cd7e
#
_entry.id   872faf2e7b122fdbd17df23e8957cd7e
#
_cell.length_a   1.000
_cell.length_b   1.000
_cell.length_c   1.000
_cell.angle_alpha   90.00
_cell.angle_beta   90.00
_cell.angle_gamma   90.00
#
_symmetry.space_group_name_H-M   'P 1'
#
loop_
_entity.id
_entity.type
_entity.pdbx_description
1 polymer ?
#
loop_
_entity_poly.entity_id
_entity_poly.type
_entity_poly.pdbx_seq_one_letter_code
_entity_poly.pdbx_strand_id
1 'polypeptide(L)'
;MAATTSKPIALVTGATAGIGAAFAEHLAQLGHDLVITARDLARLEQSASELRSKHGIEVEVIKADLATNEGIRTIELRLENISRPIEVLINNAGFGINKSFSVSDRQLENDLLDVLVRAPLRFMHAVLPAMKERDSGTIINVSSVAGWIAGGSYSAAKSYLTVMSESLHTELLGTNVKVHALCPGFTRTEFHQRGRMKMNGLPEFLWLDASEVVATAWRSSQKGKALSIPGSQYKLLSFLMRYIPRPIVRKVGMNARKRQR
;
A
#
# COMPACT_ATOMS: atom_id res chain seq x y z
N MET A 1 -8.62 -38.83 8.67
CA MET A 1 -9.18 -37.60 8.07
C MET A 1 -8.06 -36.57 7.99
N ALA A 2 -7.56 -36.27 6.81
CA ALA A 2 -6.57 -35.20 6.65
C ALA A 2 -7.25 -33.87 7.03
N ALA A 3 -6.69 -33.16 8.02
CA ALA A 3 -7.13 -31.82 8.34
C ALA A 3 -6.94 -30.97 7.08
N THR A 4 -8.03 -30.53 6.48
CA THR A 4 -8.01 -29.55 5.42
C THR A 4 -7.46 -28.26 6.06
N THR A 5 -6.14 -28.05 5.95
CA THR A 5 -5.52 -26.78 6.35
C THR A 5 -6.14 -25.71 5.46
N SER A 6 -6.99 -24.86 6.04
CA SER A 6 -7.56 -23.73 5.31
C SER A 6 -6.42 -22.87 4.76
N LYS A 7 -6.52 -22.47 3.50
CA LYS A 7 -5.53 -21.59 2.89
C LYS A 7 -5.41 -20.27 3.67
N PRO A 8 -4.21 -19.71 3.83
CA PRO A 8 -4.05 -18.40 4.47
C PRO A 8 -4.76 -17.33 3.66
N ILE A 9 -5.36 -16.34 4.33
CA ILE A 9 -6.16 -15.29 3.67
C ILE A 9 -5.39 -13.98 3.67
N ALA A 10 -5.32 -13.33 2.50
CA ALA A 10 -4.75 -12.01 2.36
C ALA A 10 -5.81 -10.97 1.99
N LEU A 11 -5.78 -9.79 2.64
CA LEU A 11 -6.63 -8.66 2.30
C LEU A 11 -5.79 -7.60 1.58
N VAL A 12 -6.25 -7.20 0.38
CA VAL A 12 -5.59 -6.19 -0.45
C VAL A 12 -6.52 -5.01 -0.71
N THR A 13 -6.12 -3.81 -0.29
CA THR A 13 -6.86 -2.58 -0.58
C THR A 13 -6.40 -1.96 -1.90
N GLY A 14 -7.35 -1.46 -2.72
CA GLY A 14 -7.04 -0.92 -4.04
C GLY A 14 -6.56 -1.98 -5.04
N ALA A 15 -7.15 -3.18 -5.00
CA ALA A 15 -6.69 -4.37 -5.69
C ALA A 15 -6.97 -4.39 -7.22
N THR A 16 -7.70 -3.41 -7.76
CA THR A 16 -8.15 -3.42 -9.17
C THR A 16 -7.12 -2.89 -10.17
N ALA A 17 -5.98 -2.38 -9.74
CA ALA A 17 -4.96 -1.83 -10.63
C ALA A 17 -3.58 -1.72 -9.96
N GLY A 18 -2.54 -1.60 -10.78
CA GLY A 18 -1.19 -1.24 -10.36
C GLY A 18 -0.58 -2.16 -9.31
N ILE A 19 0.02 -1.58 -8.28
CA ILE A 19 0.72 -2.34 -7.22
C ILE A 19 -0.26 -3.24 -6.45
N GLY A 20 -1.52 -2.79 -6.23
CA GLY A 20 -2.54 -3.60 -5.55
C GLY A 20 -2.94 -4.85 -6.35
N ALA A 21 -3.16 -4.71 -7.66
CA ALA A 21 -3.42 -5.86 -8.53
C ALA A 21 -2.21 -6.80 -8.60
N ALA A 22 -1.00 -6.25 -8.65
CA ALA A 22 0.23 -7.06 -8.62
C ALA A 22 0.41 -7.81 -7.28
N PHE A 23 0.00 -7.22 -6.14
CA PHE A 23 -0.04 -7.94 -4.86
C PHE A 23 -1.08 -9.05 -4.85
N ALA A 24 -2.30 -8.79 -5.35
CA ALA A 24 -3.35 -9.80 -5.43
C ALA A 24 -2.88 -11.00 -6.28
N GLU A 25 -2.30 -10.74 -7.45
CA GLU A 25 -1.71 -11.77 -8.31
C GLU A 25 -0.59 -12.55 -7.62
N HIS A 26 0.35 -11.86 -6.98
CA HIS A 26 1.48 -12.48 -6.30
C HIS A 26 1.06 -13.37 -5.14
N LEU A 27 0.11 -12.91 -4.31
CA LEU A 27 -0.39 -13.68 -3.18
C LEU A 27 -1.25 -14.87 -3.62
N ALA A 28 -2.02 -14.73 -4.71
CA ALA A 28 -2.73 -15.83 -5.36
C ALA A 28 -1.78 -16.93 -5.85
N GLN A 29 -0.66 -16.55 -6.49
CA GLN A 29 0.40 -17.47 -6.90
C GLN A 29 1.03 -18.23 -5.73
N LEU A 30 1.08 -17.62 -4.55
CA LEU A 30 1.55 -18.25 -3.31
C LEU A 30 0.47 -19.11 -2.62
N GLY A 31 -0.72 -19.24 -3.21
CA GLY A 31 -1.81 -20.08 -2.71
C GLY A 31 -2.67 -19.43 -1.60
N HIS A 32 -2.61 -18.12 -1.41
CA HIS A 32 -3.51 -17.43 -0.51
C HIS A 32 -4.90 -17.29 -1.11
N ASP A 33 -5.93 -17.50 -0.29
CA ASP A 33 -7.25 -16.96 -0.59
C ASP A 33 -7.23 -15.44 -0.38
N LEU A 34 -8.08 -14.71 -1.12
CA LEU A 34 -8.00 -13.25 -1.14
C LEU A 34 -9.29 -12.60 -0.67
N VAL A 35 -9.14 -11.48 0.02
CA VAL A 35 -10.17 -10.45 0.18
C VAL A 35 -9.69 -9.22 -0.60
N ILE A 36 -10.41 -8.84 -1.63
CA ILE A 36 -10.03 -7.68 -2.45
C ILE A 36 -11.05 -6.56 -2.30
N THR A 37 -10.55 -5.33 -2.14
CA THR A 37 -11.43 -4.17 -1.98
C THR A 37 -11.02 -2.99 -2.85
N ALA A 38 -12.02 -2.32 -3.43
CA ALA A 38 -11.94 -1.06 -4.15
C ALA A 38 -13.33 -0.43 -4.25
N ARG A 39 -13.44 0.73 -4.93
CA ARG A 39 -14.72 1.45 -5.13
C ARG A 39 -15.55 0.91 -6.29
N ASP A 40 -14.89 0.40 -7.32
CA ASP A 40 -15.51 -0.08 -8.55
C ASP A 40 -15.80 -1.58 -8.44
N LEU A 41 -17.09 -1.92 -8.21
CA LEU A 41 -17.53 -3.30 -8.05
C LEU A 41 -17.32 -4.12 -9.33
N ALA A 42 -17.59 -3.56 -10.50
CA ALA A 42 -17.47 -4.31 -11.74
C ALA A 42 -16.01 -4.73 -12.00
N ARG A 43 -15.05 -3.82 -11.78
CA ARG A 43 -13.62 -4.16 -11.87
C ARG A 43 -13.17 -5.15 -10.80
N LEU A 44 -13.73 -5.09 -9.59
CA LEU A 44 -13.43 -6.05 -8.53
C LEU A 44 -13.91 -7.46 -8.91
N GLU A 45 -15.14 -7.60 -9.40
CA GLU A 45 -15.69 -8.89 -9.81
C GLU A 45 -14.94 -9.49 -11.00
N GLN A 46 -14.56 -8.66 -11.97
CA GLN A 46 -13.69 -9.08 -13.07
C GLN A 46 -12.36 -9.61 -12.54
N SER A 47 -11.65 -8.83 -11.70
CA SER A 47 -10.37 -9.25 -11.12
C SER A 47 -10.52 -10.53 -10.29
N ALA A 48 -11.61 -10.66 -9.51
CA ALA A 48 -11.89 -11.86 -8.72
C ALA A 48 -12.10 -13.10 -9.60
N SER A 49 -12.86 -12.96 -10.69
CA SER A 49 -13.09 -14.05 -11.65
C SER A 49 -11.79 -14.53 -12.29
N GLU A 50 -10.94 -13.59 -12.72
CA GLU A 50 -9.63 -13.90 -13.31
C GLU A 50 -8.72 -14.63 -12.32
N LEU A 51 -8.63 -14.14 -11.07
CA LEU A 51 -7.81 -14.74 -10.02
C LEU A 51 -8.30 -16.14 -9.62
N ARG A 52 -9.62 -16.33 -9.46
CA ARG A 52 -10.22 -17.64 -9.18
C ARG A 52 -9.91 -18.65 -10.29
N SER A 53 -10.14 -18.25 -11.54
CA SER A 53 -9.91 -19.10 -12.72
C SER A 53 -8.44 -19.48 -12.89
N LYS A 54 -7.53 -18.54 -12.68
CA LYS A 54 -6.10 -18.72 -12.91
C LYS A 54 -5.39 -19.51 -11.83
N HIS A 55 -5.79 -19.31 -10.55
CA HIS A 55 -5.05 -19.83 -9.40
C HIS A 55 -5.81 -20.84 -8.54
N GLY A 56 -7.09 -21.06 -8.80
CA GLY A 56 -7.89 -22.03 -8.03
C GLY A 56 -8.02 -21.66 -6.54
N ILE A 57 -8.14 -20.36 -6.25
CA ILE A 57 -8.27 -19.80 -4.92
C ILE A 57 -9.69 -19.26 -4.69
N GLU A 58 -10.08 -19.05 -3.42
CA GLU A 58 -11.25 -18.25 -3.09
C GLU A 58 -10.92 -16.76 -3.15
N VAL A 59 -11.86 -15.96 -3.64
CA VAL A 59 -11.73 -14.50 -3.64
C VAL A 59 -13.02 -13.87 -3.15
N GLU A 60 -12.95 -13.24 -1.99
CA GLU A 60 -14.02 -12.43 -1.40
C GLU A 60 -13.92 -11.00 -1.94
N VAL A 61 -15.02 -10.45 -2.44
CA VAL A 61 -15.10 -9.10 -2.99
C VAL A 61 -15.82 -8.19 -2.01
N ILE A 62 -15.18 -7.09 -1.59
CA ILE A 62 -15.79 -6.07 -0.75
C ILE A 62 -15.69 -4.71 -1.44
N LYS A 63 -16.83 -4.19 -1.93
CA LYS A 63 -16.89 -2.80 -2.39
C LYS A 63 -16.85 -1.87 -1.20
N ALA A 64 -15.83 -0.99 -1.14
CA ALA A 64 -15.72 0.01 -0.08
C ALA A 64 -15.05 1.29 -0.60
N ASP A 65 -15.58 2.45 -0.20
CA ASP A 65 -14.92 3.73 -0.38
C ASP A 65 -14.19 4.13 0.92
N LEU A 66 -12.88 4.06 0.89
CA LEU A 66 -12.03 4.34 2.05
C LEU A 66 -11.92 5.85 2.38
N ALA A 67 -12.56 6.73 1.61
CA ALA A 67 -12.77 8.13 1.97
C ALA A 67 -13.97 8.31 2.94
N THR A 68 -14.75 7.26 3.19
CA THR A 68 -15.92 7.31 4.07
C THR A 68 -15.74 6.48 5.33
N ASN A 69 -16.39 6.90 6.42
CA ASN A 69 -16.39 6.12 7.67
C ASN A 69 -17.01 4.73 7.49
N GLU A 70 -18.08 4.64 6.69
CA GLU A 70 -18.79 3.39 6.41
C GLU A 70 -17.87 2.41 5.66
N GLY A 71 -17.21 2.87 4.59
CA GLY A 71 -16.30 2.02 3.82
C GLY A 71 -15.11 1.53 4.66
N ILE A 72 -14.54 2.40 5.51
CA ILE A 72 -13.49 1.98 6.46
C ILE A 72 -14.05 0.95 7.45
N ARG A 73 -15.21 1.19 8.06
CA ARG A 73 -15.80 0.27 9.04
C ARG A 73 -16.13 -1.10 8.44
N THR A 74 -16.58 -1.13 7.20
CA THR A 74 -16.83 -2.40 6.47
C THR A 74 -15.57 -3.28 6.42
N ILE A 75 -14.43 -2.69 6.11
CA ILE A 75 -13.16 -3.43 6.05
C ILE A 75 -12.67 -3.80 7.47
N GLU A 76 -12.84 -2.92 8.47
CA GLU A 76 -12.50 -3.26 9.87
C GLU A 76 -13.25 -4.49 10.36
N LEU A 77 -14.57 -4.55 10.14
CA LEU A 77 -15.38 -5.70 10.51
C LEU A 77 -14.87 -7.01 9.89
N ARG A 78 -14.38 -6.93 8.65
CA ARG A 78 -13.75 -8.09 8.00
C ARG A 78 -12.41 -8.47 8.64
N LEU A 79 -11.59 -7.48 9.03
CA LEU A 79 -10.30 -7.69 9.70
C LEU A 79 -10.45 -8.22 11.13
N GLU A 80 -11.53 -7.83 11.82
CA GLU A 80 -11.88 -8.27 13.17
C GLU A 80 -12.48 -9.70 13.20
N ASN A 81 -12.78 -10.29 12.04
CA ASN A 81 -13.38 -11.63 11.97
C ASN A 81 -12.34 -12.73 12.29
N ILE A 82 -12.39 -13.25 13.50
CA ILE A 82 -11.47 -14.30 14.00
C ILE A 82 -11.75 -15.71 13.46
N SER A 83 -12.97 -15.97 12.95
CA SER A 83 -13.30 -17.29 12.39
C SER A 83 -12.67 -17.54 11.01
N ARG A 84 -12.38 -16.47 10.27
CA ARG A 84 -11.61 -16.48 9.01
C ARG A 84 -10.55 -15.38 9.04
N PRO A 85 -9.49 -15.53 9.85
CA PRO A 85 -8.53 -14.47 10.14
C PRO A 85 -7.71 -14.07 8.91
N ILE A 86 -7.41 -12.79 8.82
CA ILE A 86 -6.51 -12.25 7.79
C ILE A 86 -5.06 -12.49 8.24
N GLU A 87 -4.31 -13.25 7.43
CA GLU A 87 -2.89 -13.53 7.64
C GLU A 87 -1.99 -12.45 7.05
N VAL A 88 -2.41 -11.86 5.91
CA VAL A 88 -1.66 -10.80 5.23
C VAL A 88 -2.56 -9.61 4.98
N LEU A 89 -2.14 -8.42 5.43
CA LEU A 89 -2.82 -7.16 5.13
C LEU A 89 -1.94 -6.29 4.23
N ILE A 90 -2.46 -5.93 3.04
CA ILE A 90 -1.81 -5.00 2.11
C ILE A 90 -2.58 -3.68 2.09
N ASN A 91 -2.08 -2.68 2.80
CA ASN A 91 -2.56 -1.31 2.74
C ASN A 91 -1.97 -0.61 1.51
N ASN A 92 -2.67 -0.71 0.38
CA ASN A 92 -2.18 -0.18 -0.90
C ASN A 92 -3.07 0.92 -1.47
N ALA A 93 -4.36 0.96 -1.16
CA ALA A 93 -5.27 1.97 -1.70
C ALA A 93 -4.71 3.38 -1.56
N GLY A 94 -4.83 4.18 -2.63
CA GLY A 94 -4.31 5.54 -2.60
C GLY A 94 -4.49 6.27 -3.92
N PHE A 95 -4.40 7.58 -3.82
CA PHE A 95 -4.39 8.49 -4.97
C PHE A 95 -3.53 9.72 -4.67
N GLY A 96 -3.24 10.51 -5.69
CA GLY A 96 -2.50 11.75 -5.56
C GLY A 96 -3.31 12.96 -6.05
N ILE A 97 -3.01 14.13 -5.52
CA ILE A 97 -3.62 15.41 -5.93
C ILE A 97 -2.58 16.21 -6.71
N ASN A 98 -2.90 16.59 -7.95
CA ASN A 98 -1.98 17.37 -8.81
C ASN A 98 -2.08 18.90 -8.63
N LYS A 99 -2.95 19.38 -7.72
CA LYS A 99 -3.10 20.80 -7.40
C LYS A 99 -2.24 21.21 -6.21
N SER A 100 -1.90 22.52 -6.10
CA SER A 100 -1.32 23.07 -4.87
C SER A 100 -2.31 22.96 -3.72
N PHE A 101 -1.80 22.76 -2.51
CA PHE A 101 -2.63 22.74 -1.30
C PHE A 101 -3.48 24.02 -1.15
N SER A 102 -2.92 25.18 -1.47
CA SER A 102 -3.61 26.49 -1.37
C SER A 102 -4.80 26.66 -2.34
N VAL A 103 -4.92 25.80 -3.36
CA VAL A 103 -5.98 25.88 -4.39
C VAL A 103 -6.64 24.52 -4.65
N SER A 104 -6.28 23.50 -3.88
CA SER A 104 -6.96 22.20 -3.92
C SER A 104 -8.31 22.28 -3.22
N ASP A 105 -9.20 21.39 -3.59
CA ASP A 105 -10.49 21.23 -2.91
C ASP A 105 -10.27 20.65 -1.51
N ARG A 106 -10.95 21.24 -0.51
CA ARG A 106 -10.82 20.81 0.90
C ARG A 106 -11.27 19.36 1.11
N GLN A 107 -12.37 18.98 0.46
CA GLN A 107 -12.89 17.61 0.61
C GLN A 107 -11.90 16.60 0.01
N LEU A 108 -11.31 16.91 -1.14
CA LEU A 108 -10.32 16.05 -1.77
C LEU A 108 -9.05 15.87 -0.91
N GLU A 109 -8.63 16.92 -0.16
CA GLU A 109 -7.52 16.81 0.81
C GLU A 109 -7.90 15.94 2.01
N ASN A 110 -9.15 16.05 2.52
CA ASN A 110 -9.67 15.18 3.57
C ASN A 110 -9.73 13.72 3.08
N ASP A 111 -10.31 13.49 1.91
CA ASP A 111 -10.40 12.14 1.30
C ASP A 111 -9.01 11.51 1.15
N LEU A 112 -8.01 12.31 0.78
CA LEU A 112 -6.63 11.83 0.68
C LEU A 112 -6.09 11.38 2.04
N LEU A 113 -6.32 12.14 3.11
CA LEU A 113 -5.91 11.75 4.46
C LEU A 113 -6.68 10.54 4.96
N ASP A 114 -7.98 10.46 4.66
CA ASP A 114 -8.80 9.31 5.01
C ASP A 114 -8.27 8.02 4.38
N VAL A 115 -7.99 8.04 3.09
CA VAL A 115 -7.53 6.86 2.34
C VAL A 115 -6.07 6.51 2.67
N LEU A 116 -5.17 7.50 2.80
CA LEU A 116 -3.74 7.25 2.95
C LEU A 116 -3.24 7.15 4.39
N VAL A 117 -4.02 7.66 5.36
CA VAL A 117 -3.62 7.73 6.76
C VAL A 117 -4.63 7.02 7.64
N ARG A 118 -5.88 7.52 7.68
CA ARG A 118 -6.89 7.01 8.62
C ARG A 118 -7.28 5.56 8.36
N ALA A 119 -7.51 5.17 7.11
CA ALA A 119 -7.86 3.80 6.78
C ALA A 119 -6.73 2.81 7.13
N PRO A 120 -5.46 2.99 6.67
CA PRO A 120 -4.38 2.10 7.09
C PRO A 120 -4.15 2.05 8.60
N LEU A 121 -4.25 3.19 9.31
CA LEU A 121 -4.14 3.23 10.77
C LEU A 121 -5.18 2.32 11.42
N ARG A 122 -6.46 2.48 11.04
CA ARG A 122 -7.57 1.70 11.59
C ARG A 122 -7.45 0.22 11.24
N PHE A 123 -7.03 -0.10 10.02
CA PHE A 123 -6.88 -1.50 9.58
C PHE A 123 -5.74 -2.20 10.32
N MET A 124 -4.60 -1.53 10.50
CA MET A 124 -3.52 -2.07 11.34
C MET A 124 -4.01 -2.33 12.77
N HIS A 125 -4.74 -1.37 13.36
CA HIS A 125 -5.27 -1.51 14.71
C HIS A 125 -6.30 -2.65 14.82
N ALA A 126 -7.14 -2.85 13.80
CA ALA A 126 -8.15 -3.91 13.79
C ALA A 126 -7.54 -5.32 13.64
N VAL A 127 -6.48 -5.48 12.85
CA VAL A 127 -5.92 -6.82 12.56
C VAL A 127 -4.87 -7.27 13.59
N LEU A 128 -4.15 -6.33 14.20
CA LEU A 128 -3.02 -6.61 15.10
C LEU A 128 -3.38 -7.48 16.32
N PRO A 129 -4.51 -7.30 17.04
CA PRO A 129 -4.83 -8.15 18.19
C PRO A 129 -4.85 -9.65 17.83
N ALA A 130 -5.55 -10.02 16.77
CA ALA A 130 -5.63 -11.40 16.32
C ALA A 130 -4.29 -11.93 15.76
N MET A 131 -3.47 -11.08 15.10
CA MET A 131 -2.13 -11.45 14.67
C MET A 131 -1.19 -11.69 15.85
N LYS A 132 -1.25 -10.85 16.89
CA LYS A 132 -0.44 -11.03 18.11
C LYS A 132 -0.85 -12.28 18.88
N GLU A 133 -2.15 -12.57 19.03
CA GLU A 133 -2.65 -13.74 19.74
C GLU A 133 -2.16 -15.05 19.12
N ARG A 134 -2.16 -15.19 17.79
CA ARG A 134 -1.66 -16.37 17.08
C ARG A 134 -0.16 -16.34 16.77
N ASP A 135 0.52 -15.24 17.17
CA ASP A 135 1.94 -14.97 16.88
C ASP A 135 2.30 -15.15 15.39
N SER A 136 1.42 -14.71 14.49
CA SER A 136 1.59 -14.85 13.04
C SER A 136 0.83 -13.76 12.30
N GLY A 137 1.47 -13.18 11.29
CA GLY A 137 0.85 -12.22 10.39
C GLY A 137 1.85 -11.32 9.67
N THR A 138 1.42 -10.77 8.54
CA THR A 138 2.24 -9.83 7.77
C THR A 138 1.40 -8.61 7.36
N ILE A 139 1.87 -7.42 7.70
CA ILE A 139 1.29 -6.15 7.26
C ILE A 139 2.28 -5.46 6.33
N ILE A 140 1.86 -5.15 5.10
CA ILE A 140 2.64 -4.36 4.16
C ILE A 140 1.90 -3.07 3.86
N ASN A 141 2.51 -1.94 4.21
CA ASN A 141 2.00 -0.62 3.94
C ASN A 141 2.68 -0.03 2.70
N VAL A 142 1.94 0.23 1.64
CA VAL A 142 2.47 0.82 0.41
C VAL A 142 2.62 2.34 0.61
N SER A 143 3.82 2.72 1.03
CA SER A 143 4.24 4.10 1.16
C SER A 143 4.78 4.66 -0.18
N SER A 144 5.85 5.44 -0.18
CA SER A 144 6.50 6.00 -1.38
C SER A 144 7.83 6.67 -1.00
N VAL A 145 8.78 6.72 -1.94
CA VAL A 145 9.95 7.61 -1.82
C VAL A 145 9.56 9.09 -1.71
N ALA A 146 8.35 9.46 -2.12
CA ALA A 146 7.81 10.80 -1.93
C ALA A 146 7.66 11.19 -0.44
N GLY A 147 7.63 10.23 0.48
CA GLY A 147 7.60 10.50 1.92
C GLY A 147 8.84 11.21 2.46
N TRP A 148 9.96 11.19 1.74
CA TRP A 148 11.18 11.90 2.16
C TRP A 148 11.31 13.33 1.63
N ILE A 149 10.41 13.76 0.73
CA ILE A 149 10.42 15.12 0.18
C ILE A 149 9.27 15.97 0.72
N ALA A 150 9.38 17.30 0.61
CA ALA A 150 8.32 18.22 0.99
C ALA A 150 7.38 18.49 -0.20
N GLY A 151 6.59 17.48 -0.59
CA GLY A 151 5.74 17.47 -1.79
C GLY A 151 4.24 17.68 -1.53
N GLY A 152 3.82 18.26 -0.39
CA GLY A 152 2.42 18.49 -0.02
C GLY A 152 1.78 17.30 0.71
N SER A 153 0.44 17.28 0.77
CA SER A 153 -0.34 16.32 1.59
C SER A 153 -0.02 14.86 1.28
N TYR A 154 0.15 14.51 0.01
CA TYR A 154 0.55 13.16 -0.38
C TYR A 154 1.90 12.74 0.25
N SER A 155 2.91 13.60 0.17
CA SER A 155 4.21 13.33 0.78
C SER A 155 4.14 13.21 2.30
N ALA A 156 3.35 14.08 2.94
CA ALA A 156 3.12 14.03 4.38
C ALA A 156 2.43 12.72 4.80
N ALA A 157 1.38 12.30 4.08
CA ALA A 157 0.68 11.04 4.32
C ALA A 157 1.59 9.82 4.14
N LYS A 158 2.42 9.80 3.09
CA LYS A 158 3.38 8.71 2.86
C LYS A 158 4.52 8.70 3.88
N SER A 159 4.95 9.87 4.37
CA SER A 159 5.90 9.97 5.48
C SER A 159 5.31 9.36 6.77
N TYR A 160 4.06 9.74 7.11
CA TYR A 160 3.33 9.17 8.24
C TYR A 160 3.30 7.64 8.17
N LEU A 161 2.90 7.09 7.01
CA LEU A 161 2.76 5.64 6.84
C LEU A 161 4.10 4.91 6.95
N THR A 162 5.20 5.50 6.46
CA THR A 162 6.55 4.96 6.62
C THR A 162 6.95 4.92 8.10
N VAL A 163 6.86 6.06 8.79
CA VAL A 163 7.26 6.17 10.20
C VAL A 163 6.43 5.26 11.09
N MET A 164 5.10 5.20 10.85
CA MET A 164 4.21 4.33 11.61
C MET A 164 4.54 2.85 11.40
N SER A 165 4.91 2.45 10.18
CA SER A 165 5.32 1.08 9.88
C SER A 165 6.63 0.71 10.58
N GLU A 166 7.62 1.60 10.58
CA GLU A 166 8.90 1.39 11.29
C GLU A 166 8.70 1.33 12.80
N SER A 167 7.80 2.17 13.36
CA SER A 167 7.44 2.15 14.78
C SER A 167 6.81 0.81 15.18
N LEU A 168 5.78 0.36 14.45
CA LEU A 168 5.15 -0.93 14.72
C LEU A 168 6.09 -2.11 14.50
N HIS A 169 6.96 -2.05 13.49
CA HIS A 169 8.00 -3.06 13.30
C HIS A 169 8.87 -3.19 14.54
N THR A 170 9.31 -2.07 15.13
CA THR A 170 10.13 -2.05 16.33
C THR A 170 9.36 -2.53 17.57
N GLU A 171 8.09 -2.15 17.72
CA GLU A 171 7.23 -2.59 18.81
C GLU A 171 7.01 -4.11 18.82
N LEU A 172 6.98 -4.72 17.62
CA LEU A 172 6.69 -6.15 17.43
C LEU A 172 7.95 -7.02 17.33
N LEU A 173 9.15 -6.46 17.60
CA LEU A 173 10.38 -7.25 17.68
C LEU A 173 10.24 -8.36 18.74
N GLY A 174 10.69 -9.56 18.38
CA GLY A 174 10.55 -10.75 19.24
C GLY A 174 9.25 -11.53 19.03
N THR A 175 8.35 -11.07 18.16
CA THR A 175 7.16 -11.81 17.67
C THR A 175 7.33 -12.26 16.23
N ASN A 176 6.45 -13.15 15.76
CA ASN A 176 6.38 -13.55 14.36
C ASN A 176 5.47 -12.64 13.50
N VAL A 177 4.94 -11.56 14.06
CA VAL A 177 4.17 -10.56 13.32
C VAL A 177 5.09 -9.58 12.61
N LYS A 178 4.96 -9.46 11.30
CA LYS A 178 5.82 -8.63 10.45
C LYS A 178 5.10 -7.38 9.99
N VAL A 179 5.67 -6.22 10.22
CA VAL A 179 5.20 -4.94 9.66
C VAL A 179 6.27 -4.36 8.75
N HIS A 180 5.88 -3.99 7.53
CA HIS A 180 6.79 -3.58 6.49
C HIS A 180 6.29 -2.36 5.71
N ALA A 181 7.14 -1.35 5.51
CA ALA A 181 6.88 -0.23 4.62
C ALA A 181 7.47 -0.52 3.23
N LEU A 182 6.64 -0.57 2.20
CA LEU A 182 7.08 -0.56 0.82
C LEU A 182 7.15 0.89 0.34
N CYS A 183 8.34 1.35 -0.06
CA CYS A 183 8.58 2.72 -0.52
C CYS A 183 9.01 2.72 -2.00
N PRO A 184 8.08 2.55 -2.95
CA PRO A 184 8.41 2.53 -4.37
C PRO A 184 8.69 3.94 -4.89
N GLY A 185 9.47 3.98 -5.99
CA GLY A 185 9.55 5.15 -6.87
C GLY A 185 8.43 5.15 -7.91
N PHE A 186 8.69 5.79 -9.06
CA PHE A 186 7.74 5.78 -10.18
C PHE A 186 7.55 4.34 -10.67
N THR A 187 6.31 3.87 -10.59
CA THR A 187 5.93 2.51 -10.99
C THR A 187 4.90 2.60 -12.12
N ARG A 188 5.05 1.76 -13.14
CA ARG A 188 4.12 1.69 -14.29
C ARG A 188 2.76 1.20 -13.82
N THR A 189 1.84 2.14 -13.59
CA THR A 189 0.48 1.89 -13.09
C THR A 189 -0.46 2.98 -13.56
N GLU A 190 -1.76 2.77 -13.40
CA GLU A 190 -2.79 3.79 -13.67
C GLU A 190 -2.76 4.96 -12.66
N PHE A 191 -1.94 4.90 -11.61
CA PHE A 191 -1.92 5.89 -10.53
C PHE A 191 -1.71 7.32 -11.03
N HIS A 192 -0.72 7.51 -11.91
CA HIS A 192 -0.37 8.82 -12.44
C HIS A 192 -1.46 9.35 -13.39
N GLN A 193 -2.05 8.46 -14.21
CA GLN A 193 -3.14 8.80 -15.11
C GLN A 193 -4.40 9.21 -14.32
N ARG A 194 -4.78 8.42 -13.30
CA ARG A 194 -5.91 8.73 -12.41
C ARG A 194 -5.70 10.04 -11.64
N GLY A 195 -4.47 10.34 -11.23
CA GLY A 195 -4.08 11.60 -10.61
C GLY A 195 -3.97 12.78 -11.59
N ARG A 196 -4.19 12.56 -12.90
CA ARG A 196 -4.00 13.55 -13.98
C ARG A 196 -2.62 14.21 -13.91
N MET A 197 -1.60 13.44 -13.55
CA MET A 197 -0.23 13.92 -13.42
C MET A 197 0.47 13.85 -14.76
N LYS A 198 1.17 14.92 -15.14
CA LYS A 198 2.02 14.95 -16.33
C LYS A 198 3.32 14.22 -16.05
N MET A 199 3.55 13.13 -16.77
CA MET A 199 4.74 12.29 -16.60
C MET A 199 5.69 12.37 -17.80
N ASN A 200 5.49 13.35 -18.69
CA ASN A 200 6.27 13.53 -19.90
C ASN A 200 7.73 13.84 -19.57
N GLY A 201 8.67 13.19 -20.25
CA GLY A 201 10.11 13.43 -20.08
C GLY A 201 10.74 12.75 -18.85
N LEU A 202 10.02 11.87 -18.15
CA LEU A 202 10.67 11.04 -17.14
C LEU A 202 11.50 9.94 -17.83
N PRO A 203 12.81 9.86 -17.55
CA PRO A 203 13.68 8.84 -18.15
C PRO A 203 13.20 7.43 -17.86
N GLU A 204 13.36 6.53 -18.84
CA GLU A 204 12.86 5.16 -18.77
C GLU A 204 13.41 4.36 -17.57
N PHE A 205 14.68 4.58 -17.21
CA PHE A 205 15.32 3.89 -16.08
C PHE A 205 14.74 4.25 -14.71
N LEU A 206 13.92 5.29 -14.62
CA LEU A 206 13.21 5.65 -13.38
C LEU A 206 11.88 4.88 -13.22
N TRP A 207 11.40 4.23 -14.28
CA TRP A 207 10.18 3.46 -14.19
C TRP A 207 10.45 2.05 -13.67
N LEU A 208 9.67 1.65 -12.67
CA LEU A 208 9.70 0.31 -12.09
C LEU A 208 8.51 -0.51 -12.60
N ASP A 209 8.70 -1.81 -12.72
CA ASP A 209 7.61 -2.75 -12.94
C ASP A 209 6.89 -3.10 -11.62
N ALA A 210 5.56 -3.19 -11.65
CA ALA A 210 4.76 -3.44 -10.46
C ALA A 210 5.01 -4.83 -9.87
N SER A 211 5.25 -5.85 -10.69
CA SER A 211 5.54 -7.22 -10.25
C SER A 211 6.88 -7.30 -9.52
N GLU A 212 7.91 -6.63 -10.02
CA GLU A 212 9.23 -6.56 -9.39
C GLU A 212 9.19 -5.80 -8.06
N VAL A 213 8.40 -4.70 -8.02
CA VAL A 213 8.14 -3.92 -6.79
C VAL A 213 7.53 -4.80 -5.72
N VAL A 214 6.49 -5.56 -6.07
CA VAL A 214 5.78 -6.47 -5.16
C VAL A 214 6.69 -7.61 -4.70
N ALA A 215 7.39 -8.29 -5.62
CA ALA A 215 8.30 -9.38 -5.28
C ALA A 215 9.42 -8.92 -4.33
N THR A 216 9.92 -7.69 -4.51
CA THR A 216 10.93 -7.09 -3.63
C THR A 216 10.35 -6.80 -2.25
N ALA A 217 9.13 -6.25 -2.17
CA ALA A 217 8.45 -5.97 -0.91
C ALA A 217 8.17 -7.26 -0.14
N TRP A 218 7.59 -8.26 -0.80
CA TRP A 218 7.29 -9.55 -0.19
C TRP A 218 8.54 -10.22 0.38
N ARG A 219 9.57 -10.37 -0.45
CA ARG A 219 10.85 -10.95 -0.01
C ARG A 219 11.47 -10.21 1.15
N SER A 220 11.36 -8.88 1.18
CA SER A 220 11.92 -8.06 2.25
C SER A 220 11.11 -8.18 3.54
N SER A 221 9.78 -8.21 3.46
CA SER A 221 8.90 -8.42 4.62
C SER A 221 9.12 -9.79 5.24
N GLN A 222 9.24 -10.85 4.40
CA GLN A 222 9.49 -12.21 4.90
C GLN A 222 10.85 -12.35 5.61
N LYS A 223 11.84 -11.52 5.24
CA LYS A 223 13.15 -11.41 5.93
C LYS A 223 13.10 -10.51 7.17
N GLY A 224 11.94 -10.08 7.63
CA GLY A 224 11.80 -9.23 8.80
C GLY A 224 12.42 -7.83 8.65
N LYS A 225 12.45 -7.25 7.44
CA LYS A 225 12.94 -5.89 7.25
C LYS A 225 11.82 -4.89 7.48
N ALA A 226 12.09 -3.79 8.19
CA ALA A 226 11.12 -2.72 8.45
C ALA A 226 10.64 -2.02 7.17
N LEU A 227 11.53 -1.87 6.17
CA LEU A 227 11.20 -1.20 4.92
C LEU A 227 11.95 -1.77 3.70
N SER A 228 11.39 -1.54 2.52
CA SER A 228 12.07 -1.77 1.24
C SER A 228 11.89 -0.60 0.27
N ILE A 229 12.94 -0.36 -0.52
CA ILE A 229 12.97 0.64 -1.58
C ILE A 229 13.38 -0.11 -2.86
N PRO A 230 12.41 -0.46 -3.73
CA PRO A 230 12.72 -1.12 -5.00
C PRO A 230 13.50 -0.17 -5.93
N GLY A 231 14.44 -0.75 -6.68
CA GLY A 231 15.31 -0.01 -7.61
C GLY A 231 16.54 0.62 -6.92
N SER A 232 17.73 0.37 -7.50
CA SER A 232 19.00 0.91 -6.99
C SER A 232 19.06 2.43 -7.01
N GLN A 233 18.50 3.05 -8.07
CA GLN A 233 18.38 4.50 -8.22
C GLN A 233 17.59 5.15 -7.08
N TYR A 234 16.52 4.50 -6.61
CA TYR A 234 15.70 5.01 -5.51
C TYR A 234 16.34 4.75 -4.15
N LYS A 235 17.08 3.64 -3.99
CA LYS A 235 17.88 3.41 -2.78
C LYS A 235 18.91 4.50 -2.59
N LEU A 236 19.67 4.82 -3.66
CA LEU A 236 20.65 5.89 -3.63
C LEU A 236 20.01 7.25 -3.35
N LEU A 237 18.91 7.58 -4.06
CA LEU A 237 18.19 8.83 -3.86
C LEU A 237 17.69 8.96 -2.41
N SER A 238 17.08 7.92 -1.86
CA SER A 238 16.57 7.92 -0.49
C SER A 238 17.68 8.05 0.55
N PHE A 239 18.81 7.39 0.32
CA PHE A 239 19.99 7.53 1.16
C PHE A 239 20.49 8.97 1.17
N LEU A 240 20.67 9.59 0.00
CA LEU A 240 21.11 10.96 -0.11
C LEU A 240 20.12 11.95 0.55
N MET A 241 18.81 11.76 0.37
CA MET A 241 17.78 12.63 0.95
C MET A 241 17.78 12.64 2.49
N ARG A 242 18.34 11.63 3.15
CA ARG A 242 18.49 11.60 4.62
C ARG A 242 19.55 12.58 5.12
N TYR A 243 20.57 12.85 4.32
CA TYR A 243 21.72 13.69 4.71
C TYR A 243 21.68 15.09 4.11
N ILE A 244 20.83 15.31 3.11
CA ILE A 244 20.68 16.64 2.48
C ILE A 244 19.98 17.61 3.44
N PRO A 245 20.50 18.85 3.60
CA PRO A 245 19.86 19.88 4.41
C PRO A 245 18.41 20.16 3.99
N ARG A 246 17.52 20.30 4.98
CA ARG A 246 16.07 20.50 4.77
C ARG A 246 15.69 21.62 3.77
N PRO A 247 16.39 22.76 3.67
CA PRO A 247 16.12 23.77 2.64
C PRO A 247 16.22 23.23 1.21
N ILE A 248 17.20 22.36 0.92
CA ILE A 248 17.38 21.73 -0.39
C ILE A 248 16.25 20.72 -0.65
N VAL A 249 15.92 19.88 0.35
CA VAL A 249 14.80 18.91 0.27
C VAL A 249 13.49 19.63 -0.07
N ARG A 250 13.23 20.80 0.55
CA ARG A 250 12.04 21.62 0.24
C ARG A 250 12.03 22.10 -1.20
N LYS A 251 13.17 22.58 -1.72
CA LYS A 251 13.31 23.03 -3.11
C LYS A 251 13.12 21.91 -4.12
N VAL A 252 13.68 20.72 -3.85
CA VAL A 252 13.49 19.50 -4.67
C VAL A 252 12.03 19.08 -4.71
N GLY A 253 11.35 19.02 -3.55
CA GLY A 253 9.94 18.66 -3.46
C GLY A 253 9.04 19.62 -4.24
N MET A 254 9.26 20.93 -4.13
CA MET A 254 8.52 21.94 -4.89
C MET A 254 8.74 21.82 -6.40
N ASN A 255 9.98 21.59 -6.85
CA ASN A 255 10.28 21.44 -8.26
C ASN A 255 9.69 20.16 -8.86
N ALA A 256 9.76 19.04 -8.15
CA ALA A 256 9.13 17.79 -8.57
C ALA A 256 7.62 17.99 -8.76
N ARG A 257 6.95 18.64 -7.81
CA ARG A 257 5.51 18.91 -7.88
C ARG A 257 5.12 19.88 -9.01
N LYS A 258 5.94 20.89 -9.32
CA LYS A 258 5.71 21.81 -10.45
C LYS A 258 5.76 21.08 -11.79
N ARG A 259 6.64 20.09 -11.95
CA ARG A 259 6.76 19.29 -13.19
C ARG A 259 5.62 18.32 -13.42
N GLN A 260 4.91 17.91 -12.38
CA GLN A 260 3.77 16.98 -12.46
C GLN A 260 2.42 17.67 -12.72
N ARG A 261 2.37 18.99 -12.68
CA ARG A 261 1.21 19.84 -13.01
C ARG A 261 1.24 20.24 -14.48
#